data_e3e34c53b7c0bfca7914cb6eb8728588
#
_entry.id   e3e34c53b7c0bfca7914cb6eb8728588
#
_cell.length_a   1.000
_cell.length_b   1.000
_cell.length_c   1.000
_cell.angle_alpha   90.00
_cell.angle_beta   90.00
_cell.angle_gamma   90.00
#
_symmetry.space_group_name_H-M   'P 1'
#
loop_
_entity.id
_entity.type
_entity.pdbx_description
1 polymer ?
#
loop_
_entity_poly.entity_id
_entity_poly.type
_entity_poly.pdbx_seq_one_letter_code
_entity_poly.pdbx_strand_id
1 'polypeptide(L)'
;MDARWTNAQLLIKGIRSFSPENTNIIQFPKPLTLIVGRNGAGKTTIIECLKMGSTGELPPSARSGQAFIHDPKVADATEVKAQIKLRFRNVTGKPFVVIRSFQLTQKARGKLEKKDLDSVIQSTNDKGETVSVSKKCVDINAEVPSLMGVSKAILENVVFV
;
A
#
# COMPACT_ATOMS: atom_id res chain seq x y z
N MET A 1 -3.71 -21.70 15.74
CA MET A 1 -3.09 -20.39 15.39
C MET A 1 -2.47 -20.55 14.01
N ASP A 2 -2.98 -19.86 13.03
CA ASP A 2 -2.49 -20.02 11.65
C ASP A 2 -1.12 -19.36 11.53
N ALA A 3 -0.06 -20.18 11.36
CA ALA A 3 1.34 -19.72 11.27
C ALA A 3 1.59 -18.69 10.13
N ARG A 4 0.63 -18.54 9.22
CA ARG A 4 0.68 -17.61 8.08
C ARG A 4 0.63 -16.13 8.46
N TRP A 5 0.37 -15.77 9.72
CA TRP A 5 0.12 -14.38 10.13
C TRP A 5 1.15 -13.82 11.14
N THR A 6 2.30 -14.47 11.29
CA THR A 6 3.31 -14.05 12.29
C THR A 6 3.99 -12.72 11.97
N ASN A 7 4.14 -12.38 10.70
CA ASN A 7 4.86 -11.18 10.24
C ASN A 7 3.95 -10.24 9.45
N ALA A 8 4.22 -8.94 9.54
CA ALA A 8 3.63 -7.97 8.65
C ALA A 8 4.12 -8.20 7.22
N GLN A 9 3.27 -7.93 6.24
CA GLN A 9 3.57 -8.12 4.83
C GLN A 9 3.09 -6.93 4.01
N LEU A 10 3.87 -6.55 3.00
CA LEU A 10 3.53 -5.55 2.02
C LEU A 10 3.55 -6.18 0.63
N LEU A 11 2.45 -6.10 -0.08
CA LEU A 11 2.37 -6.44 -1.49
C LEU A 11 2.37 -5.16 -2.31
N ILE A 12 3.24 -5.09 -3.30
CA ILE A 12 3.37 -3.96 -4.23
C ILE A 12 3.19 -4.47 -5.66
N LYS A 13 2.32 -3.79 -6.41
CA LYS A 13 2.07 -4.05 -7.82
C LYS A 13 1.80 -2.74 -8.55
N GLY A 14 2.45 -2.51 -9.69
CA GLY A 14 2.21 -1.33 -10.53
C GLY A 14 2.59 0.01 -9.89
N ILE A 15 3.56 0.03 -8.97
CA ILE A 15 4.05 1.25 -8.31
C ILE A 15 5.49 1.53 -8.76
N ARG A 16 5.74 2.70 -9.32
CA ARG A 16 7.06 3.15 -9.82
C ARG A 16 7.75 2.05 -10.65
N SER A 17 8.90 1.53 -10.19
CA SER A 17 9.65 0.45 -10.86
C SER A 17 9.07 -0.94 -10.68
N PHE A 18 8.10 -1.12 -9.77
CA PHE A 18 7.41 -2.39 -9.59
C PHE A 18 6.37 -2.59 -10.70
N SER A 19 6.61 -3.57 -11.57
CA SER A 19 5.74 -3.87 -12.72
C SER A 19 4.29 -4.15 -12.33
N PRO A 20 3.32 -3.72 -13.16
CA PRO A 20 1.91 -4.08 -12.97
C PRO A 20 1.62 -5.56 -13.26
N GLU A 21 2.52 -6.29 -13.91
CA GLU A 21 2.35 -7.71 -14.20
C GLU A 21 2.77 -8.60 -13.02
N ASN A 22 3.79 -8.16 -12.29
CA ASN A 22 4.37 -8.94 -11.19
C ASN A 22 3.83 -8.51 -9.84
N THR A 23 3.58 -9.50 -9.00
CA THR A 23 3.24 -9.27 -7.59
C THR A 23 4.48 -9.42 -6.73
N ASN A 24 4.89 -8.34 -6.08
CA ASN A 24 6.05 -8.33 -5.19
C ASN A 24 5.57 -8.35 -3.74
N ILE A 25 5.95 -9.37 -2.99
CA ILE A 25 5.58 -9.54 -1.57
C ILE A 25 6.83 -9.37 -0.73
N ILE A 26 6.78 -8.42 0.18
CA ILE A 26 7.84 -8.12 1.14
C ILE A 26 7.33 -8.52 2.52
N GLN A 27 8.10 -9.34 3.22
CA GLN A 27 7.81 -9.74 4.60
C GLN A 27 8.70 -8.96 5.56
N PHE A 28 8.13 -8.60 6.70
CA PHE A 28 8.83 -7.88 7.77
C PHE A 28 8.98 -8.78 9.00
N PRO A 29 10.03 -9.62 9.07
CA PRO A 29 10.30 -10.47 10.22
C PRO A 29 10.53 -9.63 11.49
N LYS A 30 10.05 -10.13 12.62
CA LYS A 30 10.33 -9.56 13.94
C LYS A 30 11.67 -10.12 14.46
N PRO A 31 12.37 -9.40 15.36
CA PRO A 31 12.02 -8.09 15.93
C PRO A 31 12.47 -6.91 15.06
N LEU A 32 13.35 -7.12 14.09
CA LEU A 32 13.94 -6.08 13.24
C LEU A 32 14.02 -6.56 11.80
N THR A 33 13.66 -5.71 10.86
CA THR A 33 13.84 -5.95 9.42
C THR A 33 14.75 -4.86 8.85
N LEU A 34 15.83 -5.27 8.22
CA LEU A 34 16.77 -4.38 7.53
C LEU A 34 16.55 -4.47 6.01
N ILE A 35 16.25 -3.33 5.37
CA ILE A 35 16.09 -3.23 3.92
C ILE A 35 17.38 -2.72 3.31
N VAL A 36 18.12 -3.59 2.63
CA VAL A 36 19.39 -3.26 1.97
C VAL A 36 19.29 -3.41 0.46
N GLY A 37 20.04 -2.60 -0.26
CA GLY A 37 20.09 -2.65 -1.72
C GLY A 37 20.83 -1.44 -2.30
N ARG A 38 21.18 -1.52 -3.57
CA ARG A 38 21.81 -0.41 -4.32
C ARG A 38 20.86 0.78 -4.44
N ASN A 39 21.40 1.96 -4.77
CA ASN A 39 20.59 3.11 -5.12
C ASN A 39 19.70 2.76 -6.33
N GLY A 40 18.43 3.17 -6.30
CA GLY A 40 17.46 2.81 -7.33
C GLY A 40 16.81 1.43 -7.19
N ALA A 41 17.21 0.60 -6.20
CA ALA A 41 16.64 -0.74 -6.00
C ALA A 41 15.21 -0.76 -5.43
N GLY A 42 14.56 0.40 -5.27
CA GLY A 42 13.18 0.46 -4.79
C GLY A 42 13.01 0.56 -3.26
N LYS A 43 14.10 0.74 -2.49
CA LYS A 43 14.02 0.85 -1.01
C LYS A 43 13.08 1.98 -0.57
N THR A 44 13.23 3.16 -1.12
CA THR A 44 12.37 4.32 -0.84
C THR A 44 10.91 4.03 -1.23
N THR A 45 10.69 3.36 -2.36
CA THR A 45 9.34 2.98 -2.81
C THR A 45 8.66 2.04 -1.80
N ILE A 46 9.40 1.13 -1.16
CA ILE A 46 8.85 0.25 -0.11
C ILE A 46 8.34 1.08 1.07
N ILE A 47 9.15 2.05 1.55
CA ILE A 47 8.77 2.94 2.67
C ILE A 47 7.57 3.80 2.28
N GLU A 48 7.56 4.37 1.07
CA GLU A 48 6.44 5.15 0.55
C GLU A 48 5.16 4.33 0.43
N CYS A 49 5.26 3.05 0.04
CA CYS A 49 4.12 2.13 -0.01
C CYS A 49 3.61 1.79 1.41
N LEU A 50 4.49 1.64 2.40
CA LEU A 50 4.10 1.47 3.80
C LEU A 50 3.35 2.71 4.31
N LYS A 51 3.90 3.91 4.06
CA LYS A 51 3.25 5.18 4.41
C LYS A 51 1.89 5.30 3.75
N MET A 52 1.83 5.11 2.42
CA MET A 52 0.57 5.16 1.67
C MET A 52 -0.43 4.11 2.16
N GLY A 53 0.01 2.89 2.45
CA GLY A 53 -0.85 1.81 2.97
C GLY A 53 -1.49 2.16 4.30
N SER A 54 -0.73 2.77 5.22
CA SER A 54 -1.16 3.08 6.59
C SER A 54 -1.90 4.42 6.71
N THR A 55 -1.45 5.47 6.02
CA THR A 55 -1.96 6.85 6.21
C THR A 55 -2.81 7.35 5.03
N GLY A 56 -2.62 6.78 3.85
CA GLY A 56 -3.22 7.24 2.60
C GLY A 56 -2.51 8.44 1.98
N GLU A 57 -1.35 8.83 2.48
CA GLU A 57 -0.59 9.95 1.95
C GLU A 57 0.35 9.55 0.82
N LEU A 58 0.30 10.33 -0.25
CA LEU A 58 1.26 10.25 -1.34
C LEU A 58 2.62 10.82 -0.94
N PRO A 59 3.72 10.29 -1.47
CA PRO A 59 5.03 10.88 -1.23
C PRO A 59 5.12 12.30 -1.79
N PRO A 60 5.90 13.19 -1.17
CA PRO A 60 6.04 14.59 -1.60
C PRO A 60 6.46 14.76 -3.06
N SER A 61 7.27 13.81 -3.57
CA SER A 61 7.73 13.78 -4.96
C SER A 61 6.66 13.40 -5.97
N ALA A 62 5.49 12.95 -5.51
CA ALA A 62 4.40 12.46 -6.35
C ALA A 62 3.06 13.10 -5.96
N ARG A 63 3.02 14.41 -5.72
CA ARG A 63 1.83 15.14 -5.25
C ARG A 63 0.58 14.92 -6.10
N SER A 64 0.71 14.82 -7.43
CA SER A 64 -0.41 14.47 -8.33
C SER A 64 -0.74 12.98 -8.31
N GLY A 65 0.09 12.15 -7.70
CA GLY A 65 0.00 10.70 -7.65
C GLY A 65 0.34 9.99 -8.96
N GLN A 66 0.49 10.70 -10.06
CA GLN A 66 0.80 10.10 -11.35
C GLN A 66 2.21 9.47 -11.35
N ALA A 67 3.21 10.18 -10.82
CA ALA A 67 4.59 9.69 -10.70
C ALA A 67 4.76 8.56 -9.65
N PHE A 68 3.75 8.27 -8.86
CA PHE A 68 3.75 7.16 -7.91
C PHE A 68 3.37 5.83 -8.57
N ILE A 69 2.54 5.87 -9.61
CA ILE A 69 2.12 4.68 -10.35
C ILE A 69 3.13 4.39 -11.45
N HIS A 70 3.29 3.11 -11.79
CA HIS A 70 4.14 2.68 -12.90
C HIS A 70 3.72 3.34 -14.21
N ASP A 71 4.68 3.82 -14.99
CA ASP A 71 4.41 4.55 -16.23
C ASP A 71 3.78 3.62 -17.28
N PRO A 72 2.57 3.93 -17.79
CA PRO A 72 1.94 3.15 -18.85
C PRO A 72 2.81 2.97 -20.10
N LYS A 73 3.65 3.96 -20.42
CA LYS A 73 4.58 3.87 -21.57
C LYS A 73 5.65 2.79 -21.37
N VAL A 74 6.12 2.62 -20.13
CA VAL A 74 7.09 1.57 -19.78
C VAL A 74 6.44 0.20 -19.79
N ALA A 75 5.15 0.13 -19.41
CA ALA A 75 4.36 -1.08 -19.43
C ALA A 75 3.83 -1.45 -20.84
N ASP A 76 4.09 -0.62 -21.85
CA ASP A 76 3.49 -0.75 -23.21
C ASP A 76 1.96 -0.89 -23.15
N ALA A 77 1.33 -0.08 -22.33
CA ALA A 77 -0.11 -0.12 -22.05
C ALA A 77 -0.72 1.28 -22.02
N THR A 78 -2.01 1.39 -22.30
CA THR A 78 -2.77 2.64 -22.16
C THR A 78 -3.29 2.83 -20.75
N GLU A 79 -3.34 1.77 -19.96
CA GLU A 79 -3.82 1.78 -18.58
C GLU A 79 -2.96 0.88 -17.70
N VAL A 80 -2.60 1.38 -16.53
CA VAL A 80 -1.90 0.62 -15.48
C VAL A 80 -2.77 0.58 -14.23
N LYS A 81 -3.03 -0.61 -13.73
CA LYS A 81 -3.65 -0.85 -12.43
C LYS A 81 -2.58 -1.14 -11.41
N ALA A 82 -2.57 -0.35 -10.35
CA ALA A 82 -1.63 -0.44 -9.26
C ALA A 82 -2.34 -0.84 -7.97
N GLN A 83 -1.65 -1.59 -7.12
CA GLN A 83 -2.22 -2.05 -5.86
C GLN A 83 -1.15 -2.14 -4.77
N ILE A 84 -1.53 -1.68 -3.59
CA ILE A 84 -0.78 -1.87 -2.35
C ILE A 84 -1.67 -2.67 -1.41
N LYS A 85 -1.16 -3.79 -0.87
CA LYS A 85 -1.82 -4.52 0.23
C LYS A 85 -0.88 -4.53 1.43
N LEU A 86 -1.35 -3.96 2.53
CA LEU A 86 -0.64 -3.97 3.80
C LEU A 86 -1.33 -4.93 4.76
N ARG A 87 -0.62 -5.98 5.15
CA ARG A 87 -1.09 -6.99 6.09
C ARG A 87 -0.40 -6.79 7.43
N PHE A 88 -1.17 -6.66 8.50
CA PHE A 88 -0.66 -6.47 9.85
C PHE A 88 -1.60 -7.05 10.90
N ARG A 89 -1.13 -7.11 12.14
CA ARG A 89 -1.99 -7.36 13.30
C ARG A 89 -2.23 -6.07 14.05
N ASN A 90 -3.47 -5.86 14.49
CA ASN A 90 -3.80 -4.72 15.33
C ASN A 90 -3.25 -4.92 16.77
N VAL A 91 -3.47 -3.92 17.62
CA VAL A 91 -3.03 -3.92 19.02
C VAL A 91 -3.60 -5.09 19.85
N THR A 92 -4.74 -5.67 19.45
CA THR A 92 -5.34 -6.85 20.08
C THR A 92 -4.88 -8.17 19.45
N GLY A 93 -3.95 -8.13 18.49
CA GLY A 93 -3.44 -9.30 17.78
C GLY A 93 -4.32 -9.81 16.63
N LYS A 94 -5.45 -9.15 16.32
CA LYS A 94 -6.36 -9.52 15.25
C LYS A 94 -5.74 -9.17 13.88
N PRO A 95 -5.78 -10.08 12.88
CA PRO A 95 -5.22 -9.82 11.56
C PRO A 95 -6.10 -8.90 10.72
N PHE A 96 -5.47 -7.95 10.03
CA PHE A 96 -6.08 -7.03 9.07
C PHE A 96 -5.28 -6.98 7.78
N VAL A 97 -5.99 -6.77 6.67
CA VAL A 97 -5.40 -6.44 5.37
C VAL A 97 -6.04 -5.17 4.86
N VAL A 98 -5.23 -4.15 4.61
CA VAL A 98 -5.64 -2.92 3.93
C VAL A 98 -5.24 -3.02 2.48
N ILE A 99 -6.18 -2.81 1.58
CA ILE A 99 -5.96 -2.85 0.12
C ILE A 99 -6.26 -1.46 -0.42
N ARG A 100 -5.29 -0.87 -1.11
CA ARG A 100 -5.46 0.38 -1.85
C ARG A 100 -5.18 0.13 -3.32
N SER A 101 -6.09 0.55 -4.16
CA SER A 101 -6.01 0.34 -5.60
C SER A 101 -6.06 1.66 -6.35
N PHE A 102 -5.26 1.77 -7.39
CA PHE A 102 -5.11 2.96 -8.22
C PHE A 102 -5.18 2.57 -9.69
N GLN A 103 -5.55 3.52 -10.51
CA GLN A 103 -5.53 3.39 -11.96
C GLN A 103 -4.86 4.62 -12.56
N LEU A 104 -3.95 4.42 -13.49
CA LEU A 104 -3.33 5.46 -14.28
C LEU A 104 -3.64 5.20 -15.76
N THR A 105 -4.32 6.13 -16.40
CA THR A 105 -4.72 6.00 -17.80
C THR A 105 -4.03 7.08 -18.64
N GLN A 106 -3.45 6.68 -19.76
CA GLN A 106 -2.92 7.59 -20.76
C GLN A 106 -4.05 7.99 -21.72
N LYS A 107 -4.43 9.26 -21.67
CA LYS A 107 -5.42 9.86 -22.56
C LYS A 107 -4.78 10.32 -23.87
N ALA A 108 -5.63 10.76 -24.82
CA ALA A 108 -5.18 11.40 -26.05
C ALA A 108 -4.17 12.53 -25.78
N ARG A 109 -3.20 12.71 -26.68
CA ARG A 109 -2.09 13.68 -26.55
C ARG A 109 -1.15 13.43 -25.37
N GLY A 110 -1.10 12.18 -24.85
CA GLY A 110 -0.16 11.79 -23.78
C GLY A 110 -0.51 12.29 -22.39
N LYS A 111 -1.69 12.89 -22.17
CA LYS A 111 -2.14 13.32 -20.85
C LYS A 111 -2.38 12.12 -19.96
N LEU A 112 -1.80 12.12 -18.77
CA LEU A 112 -2.00 11.10 -17.75
C LEU A 112 -3.15 11.48 -16.81
N GLU A 113 -4.02 10.54 -16.51
CA GLU A 113 -5.12 10.70 -15.57
C GLU A 113 -5.04 9.59 -14.52
N LYS A 114 -4.85 9.99 -13.25
CA LYS A 114 -4.88 9.09 -12.10
C LYS A 114 -6.28 9.05 -11.52
N LYS A 115 -6.74 7.85 -11.18
CA LYS A 115 -7.98 7.60 -10.44
C LYS A 115 -7.66 6.74 -9.21
N ASP A 116 -8.13 7.18 -8.05
CA ASP A 116 -8.15 6.35 -6.85
C ASP A 116 -9.38 5.45 -6.92
N LEU A 117 -9.17 4.16 -6.77
CA LEU A 117 -10.24 3.17 -6.71
C LEU A 117 -10.63 2.93 -5.25
N ASP A 118 -11.76 2.25 -5.04
CA ASP A 118 -12.21 1.93 -3.70
C ASP A 118 -11.15 1.14 -2.92
N SER A 119 -10.94 1.57 -1.69
CA SER A 119 -10.06 0.88 -0.76
C SER A 119 -10.86 -0.13 0.07
N VAL A 120 -10.22 -1.21 0.46
CA VAL A 120 -10.86 -2.31 1.17
C VAL A 120 -10.08 -2.62 2.45
N ILE A 121 -10.79 -2.78 3.57
CA ILE A 121 -10.26 -3.40 4.79
C ILE A 121 -10.83 -4.80 4.90
N GLN A 122 -9.96 -5.78 5.06
CA GLN A 122 -10.31 -7.16 5.33
C GLN A 122 -9.89 -7.52 6.75
N SER A 123 -10.75 -8.23 7.45
CA SER A 123 -10.44 -8.80 8.78
C SER A 123 -10.96 -10.23 8.86
N THR A 124 -10.50 -10.98 9.84
CA THR A 124 -11.03 -12.32 10.12
C THR A 124 -11.99 -12.20 11.31
N ASN A 125 -13.21 -12.70 11.16
CA ASN A 125 -14.16 -12.77 12.27
C ASN A 125 -13.81 -13.90 13.23
N ASP A 126 -14.55 -14.01 14.33
CA ASP A 126 -14.34 -15.03 15.37
C ASP A 126 -14.59 -16.47 14.87
N LYS A 127 -15.30 -16.61 13.74
CA LYS A 127 -15.53 -17.90 13.06
C LYS A 127 -14.42 -18.27 12.07
N GLY A 128 -13.38 -17.43 11.92
CA GLY A 128 -12.29 -17.63 10.98
C GLY A 128 -12.60 -17.22 9.53
N GLU A 129 -13.75 -16.60 9.29
CA GLU A 129 -14.15 -16.15 7.95
C GLU A 129 -13.57 -14.76 7.65
N THR A 130 -13.16 -14.53 6.40
CA THR A 130 -12.70 -13.23 5.95
C THR A 130 -13.88 -12.31 5.67
N VAL A 131 -13.95 -11.22 6.42
CA VAL A 131 -14.93 -10.14 6.22
C VAL A 131 -14.23 -8.98 5.51
N SER A 132 -14.78 -8.57 4.38
CA SER A 132 -14.27 -7.45 3.59
C SER A 132 -15.25 -6.28 3.64
N VAL A 133 -14.74 -5.10 3.96
CA VAL A 133 -15.52 -3.86 3.96
C VAL A 133 -14.85 -2.89 2.98
N SER A 134 -15.58 -2.54 1.92
CA SER A 134 -15.16 -1.47 1.01
C SER A 134 -15.60 -0.13 1.59
N LYS A 135 -14.69 0.81 1.67
CA LYS A 135 -14.92 2.16 2.20
C LYS A 135 -14.28 3.22 1.31
N LYS A 136 -14.77 4.44 1.43
CA LYS A 136 -14.09 5.59 0.82
C LYS A 136 -12.69 5.75 1.40
N CYS A 137 -11.75 6.23 0.58
CA CYS A 137 -10.34 6.38 1.00
C CYS A 137 -10.20 7.24 2.26
N VAL A 138 -11.02 8.28 2.43
CA VAL A 138 -10.99 9.16 3.62
C VAL A 138 -11.28 8.40 4.90
N ASP A 139 -12.30 7.53 4.88
CA ASP A 139 -12.68 6.74 6.06
C ASP A 139 -11.58 5.74 6.44
N ILE A 140 -10.96 5.12 5.44
CA ILE A 140 -9.83 4.19 5.65
C ILE A 140 -8.59 4.92 6.18
N ASN A 141 -8.32 6.15 5.74
CA ASN A 141 -7.19 6.95 6.22
C ASN A 141 -7.31 7.30 7.71
N ALA A 142 -8.51 7.38 8.26
CA ALA A 142 -8.75 7.57 9.69
C ALA A 142 -8.72 6.24 10.46
N GLU A 143 -9.28 5.18 9.89
CA GLU A 143 -9.46 3.89 10.56
C GLU A 143 -8.15 3.11 10.70
N VAL A 144 -7.29 3.07 9.67
CA VAL A 144 -6.07 2.25 9.68
C VAL A 144 -5.09 2.66 10.79
N PRO A 145 -4.76 3.94 11.01
CA PRO A 145 -3.93 4.35 12.15
C PRO A 145 -4.54 3.92 13.49
N SER A 146 -5.85 4.06 13.65
CA SER A 146 -6.56 3.61 14.85
C SER A 146 -6.42 2.11 15.09
N LEU A 147 -6.55 1.29 14.04
CA LEU A 147 -6.32 -0.16 14.11
C LEU A 147 -4.88 -0.52 14.49
N MET A 148 -3.91 0.29 14.04
CA MET A 148 -2.50 0.14 14.41
C MET A 148 -2.19 0.62 15.83
N GLY A 149 -3.13 1.30 16.50
CA GLY A 149 -2.94 1.89 17.82
C GLY A 149 -2.01 3.09 17.85
N VAL A 150 -1.83 3.77 16.72
CA VAL A 150 -0.93 4.92 16.56
C VAL A 150 -1.70 6.05 15.89
N SER A 151 -1.53 7.29 16.37
CA SER A 151 -2.18 8.42 15.71
C SER A 151 -1.59 8.65 14.31
N LYS A 152 -2.42 9.16 13.40
CA LYS A 152 -1.99 9.48 12.03
C LYS A 152 -0.79 10.45 12.04
N ALA A 153 -0.82 11.47 12.89
CA ALA A 153 0.27 12.45 13.02
C ALA A 153 1.61 11.81 13.43
N ILE A 154 1.59 10.79 14.29
CA ILE A 154 2.81 10.05 14.67
C ILE A 154 3.32 9.21 13.48
N LEU A 155 2.43 8.54 12.75
CA LEU A 155 2.83 7.78 11.56
C LEU A 155 3.48 8.69 10.51
N GLU A 156 2.92 9.87 10.27
CA GLU A 156 3.38 10.79 9.23
C GLU A 156 4.68 11.50 9.57
N ASN A 157 4.88 11.89 10.84
CA ASN A 157 5.95 12.80 11.24
C ASN A 157 7.06 12.14 12.08
N VAL A 158 6.86 10.92 12.55
CA VAL A 158 7.82 10.22 13.42
C VAL A 158 8.22 8.87 12.84
N VAL A 159 7.25 8.09 12.32
CA VAL A 159 7.51 6.73 11.85
C VAL A 159 8.02 6.75 10.41
N PHE A 160 7.45 7.58 9.55
CA PHE A 160 7.80 7.67 8.13
C PHE A 160 8.46 9.03 7.80
N VAL A 161 9.51 9.36 8.48
CA VAL A 161 10.32 10.59 8.25
C VAL A 161 11.27 10.39 7.07
#